data_724360e9852b1a2ad5b122c0b5a9c0ac
#
_entry.id   724360e9852b1a2ad5b122c0b5a9c0ac
#
_cell.length_a   1.000
_cell.length_b   1.000
_cell.length_c   1.000
_cell.angle_alpha   90.00
_cell.angle_beta   90.00
_cell.angle_gamma   90.00
#
_symmetry.space_group_name_H-M   'P 1'
#
loop_
_entity.id
_entity.type
_entity.pdbx_description
1 polymer ?
#
loop_
_entity_poly.entity_id
_entity_poly.type
_entity_poly.pdbx_seq_one_letter_code
_entity_poly.pdbx_strand_id
1 'polypeptide(L)'
;ETAHRRKSIPDNDRQTFRRELIWRDFNHHLLYHFQNLATDNFNHRFNALKWREATGDLKAWQTGRTGYPIVDAGMRQLWQMGWMHNRVRMVVASFLVKHLLLDWRLGEQWFWDTLVDADPANNPASWQWVAGCGADAAPYFRVFNPALQAEKFDPKGDYVRAFVPEAANAGDLFGKSYPEPIVDHRAARERALAAFASLKS
;
A
#
# COMPACT_ATOMS: atom_id res chain seq x y z
N GLU A 1 -2.76 -37.74 -26.88
CA GLU A 1 -2.73 -38.29 -25.51
C GLU A 1 -1.67 -37.62 -24.65
N THR A 2 -1.88 -36.42 -24.23
CA THR A 2 -1.11 -35.80 -23.14
C THR A 2 -2.09 -35.46 -22.02
N ALA A 3 -2.39 -36.48 -21.20
CA ALA A 3 -2.98 -36.27 -19.89
C ALA A 3 -1.98 -35.48 -19.06
N HIS A 4 -2.00 -34.16 -19.18
CA HIS A 4 -1.31 -33.29 -18.25
C HIS A 4 -1.84 -33.61 -16.86
N ARG A 5 -1.00 -34.24 -16.03
CA ARG A 5 -1.17 -34.30 -14.59
C ARG A 5 -1.35 -32.87 -14.10
N ARG A 6 -2.58 -32.39 -14.06
CA ARG A 6 -2.92 -31.18 -13.31
C ARG A 6 -2.60 -31.51 -11.85
N LYS A 7 -1.44 -31.03 -11.36
CA LYS A 7 -1.21 -31.00 -9.92
C LYS A 7 -2.46 -30.38 -9.31
N SER A 8 -3.11 -31.09 -8.41
CA SER A 8 -4.30 -30.57 -7.74
C SER A 8 -3.91 -29.29 -7.02
N ILE A 9 -4.55 -28.18 -7.41
CA ILE A 9 -4.34 -26.90 -6.72
C ILE A 9 -4.76 -27.09 -5.27
N PRO A 10 -3.90 -26.73 -4.29
CA PRO A 10 -4.24 -26.85 -2.87
C PRO A 10 -5.56 -26.14 -2.55
N ASP A 11 -6.36 -26.70 -1.64
CA ASP A 11 -7.68 -26.13 -1.32
C ASP A 11 -7.58 -24.70 -0.76
N ASN A 12 -6.54 -24.41 0.00
CA ASN A 12 -6.29 -23.06 0.51
C ASN A 12 -6.08 -22.03 -0.62
N ASP A 13 -5.37 -22.42 -1.67
CA ASP A 13 -5.12 -21.54 -2.83
C ASP A 13 -6.41 -21.30 -3.61
N ARG A 14 -7.24 -22.35 -3.79
CA ARG A 14 -8.57 -22.21 -4.39
C ARG A 14 -9.49 -21.30 -3.59
N GLN A 15 -9.50 -21.44 -2.26
CA GLN A 15 -10.30 -20.59 -1.38
C GLN A 15 -9.82 -19.14 -1.42
N THR A 16 -8.50 -18.93 -1.44
CA THR A 16 -7.92 -17.60 -1.58
C THR A 16 -8.33 -16.96 -2.90
N PHE A 17 -8.19 -17.68 -4.03
CA PHE A 17 -8.61 -17.18 -5.33
C PHE A 17 -10.11 -16.83 -5.38
N ARG A 18 -10.98 -17.68 -4.80
CA ARG A 18 -12.43 -17.39 -4.71
C ARG A 18 -12.71 -16.13 -3.90
N ARG A 19 -12.00 -15.92 -2.79
CA ARG A 19 -12.14 -14.69 -2.00
C ARG A 19 -11.78 -13.44 -2.79
N GLU A 20 -10.71 -13.49 -3.59
CA GLU A 20 -10.33 -12.36 -4.43
C GLU A 20 -11.41 -12.04 -5.47
N LEU A 21 -12.06 -13.06 -6.06
CA LEU A 21 -13.20 -12.84 -6.97
C LEU A 21 -14.38 -12.21 -6.24
N ILE A 22 -14.70 -12.65 -5.02
CA ILE A 22 -15.79 -12.09 -4.21
C ILE A 22 -15.47 -10.62 -3.84
N TRP A 23 -14.23 -10.31 -3.48
CA TRP A 23 -13.81 -8.93 -3.22
C TRP A 23 -13.96 -8.05 -4.46
N ARG A 24 -13.60 -8.55 -5.63
CA ARG A 24 -13.81 -7.82 -6.88
C ARG A 24 -15.30 -7.52 -7.10
N ASP A 25 -16.16 -8.52 -6.99
CA ASP A 25 -17.61 -8.35 -7.17
C ASP A 25 -18.18 -7.37 -6.14
N PHE A 26 -17.75 -7.45 -4.88
CA PHE A 26 -18.13 -6.53 -3.83
C PHE A 26 -17.71 -5.08 -4.16
N ASN A 27 -16.48 -4.87 -4.62
CA ASN A 27 -16.01 -3.54 -4.98
C ASN A 27 -16.76 -2.95 -6.18
N HIS A 28 -17.09 -3.77 -7.18
CA HIS A 28 -17.93 -3.33 -8.29
C HIS A 28 -19.38 -3.01 -7.85
N HIS A 29 -19.90 -3.77 -6.90
CA HIS A 29 -21.19 -3.46 -6.28
C HIS A 29 -21.14 -2.13 -5.51
N LEU A 30 -20.06 -1.87 -4.78
CA LEU A 30 -19.85 -0.56 -4.14
C LEU A 30 -19.83 0.57 -5.18
N LEU A 31 -19.06 0.43 -6.26
CA LEU A 31 -18.98 1.46 -7.30
C LEU A 31 -20.33 1.71 -7.97
N TYR A 32 -21.13 0.66 -8.18
CA TYR A 32 -22.48 0.80 -8.74
C TYR A 32 -23.38 1.68 -7.88
N HIS A 33 -23.31 1.54 -6.55
CA HIS A 33 -24.13 2.31 -5.61
C HIS A 33 -23.50 3.64 -5.19
N PHE A 34 -22.17 3.74 -5.23
CA PHE A 34 -21.39 4.90 -4.81
C PHE A 34 -20.46 5.33 -5.95
N GLN A 35 -21.01 6.00 -6.96
CA GLN A 35 -20.30 6.36 -8.19
C GLN A 35 -19.10 7.27 -7.95
N ASN A 36 -19.06 7.98 -6.83
CA ASN A 36 -17.94 8.84 -6.42
C ASN A 36 -16.91 8.11 -5.55
N LEU A 37 -16.80 6.78 -5.67
CA LEU A 37 -15.92 5.97 -4.82
C LEU A 37 -14.44 6.39 -4.89
N ALA A 38 -13.99 6.94 -6.01
CA ALA A 38 -12.62 7.44 -6.18
C ALA A 38 -12.36 8.80 -5.53
N THR A 39 -13.41 9.58 -5.24
CA THR A 39 -13.29 10.95 -4.76
C THR A 39 -13.83 11.16 -3.35
N ASP A 40 -14.85 10.42 -2.95
CA ASP A 40 -15.54 10.62 -1.69
C ASP A 40 -15.21 9.52 -0.68
N ASN A 41 -15.03 9.88 0.58
CA ASN A 41 -14.85 8.87 1.63
C ASN A 41 -16.18 8.11 1.82
N PHE A 42 -16.17 6.79 1.74
CA PHE A 42 -17.32 5.96 2.04
C PHE A 42 -17.83 6.22 3.48
N ASN A 43 -16.92 6.29 4.43
CA ASN A 43 -17.22 6.77 5.78
C ASN A 43 -16.96 8.28 5.85
N HIS A 44 -18.04 9.08 5.74
CA HIS A 44 -17.98 10.55 5.73
C HIS A 44 -17.33 11.19 6.96
N ARG A 45 -17.19 10.48 8.09
CA ARG A 45 -16.44 10.99 9.26
C ARG A 45 -15.00 11.32 8.92
N PHE A 46 -14.41 10.63 7.95
CA PHE A 46 -13.05 10.89 7.47
C PHE A 46 -12.91 12.19 6.67
N ASN A 47 -14.00 12.86 6.31
CA ASN A 47 -13.95 14.20 5.72
C ASN A 47 -13.38 15.23 6.70
N ALA A 48 -13.45 14.97 8.00
CA ALA A 48 -12.86 15.79 9.03
C ALA A 48 -11.36 15.49 9.28
N LEU A 49 -10.81 14.44 8.68
CA LEU A 49 -9.39 14.10 8.84
C LEU A 49 -8.52 15.16 8.18
N LYS A 50 -7.65 15.78 8.98
CA LYS A 50 -6.71 16.78 8.48
C LYS A 50 -5.47 16.07 7.92
N TRP A 51 -5.40 15.97 6.61
CA TRP A 51 -4.20 15.51 5.91
C TRP A 51 -3.11 16.58 5.97
N ARG A 52 -1.85 16.14 5.90
CA ARG A 52 -0.73 17.05 5.69
C ARG A 52 -0.68 17.49 4.23
N GLU A 53 -0.08 18.64 3.98
CA GLU A 53 0.21 19.07 2.61
C GLU A 53 1.22 18.13 1.96
N ALA A 54 0.99 17.84 0.68
CA ALA A 54 1.93 17.07 -0.13
C ALA A 54 3.14 17.93 -0.47
N THR A 55 4.27 17.56 0.08
CA THR A 55 5.58 18.20 -0.15
C THR A 55 6.53 17.22 -0.87
N GLY A 56 7.83 17.38 -0.66
CA GLY A 56 8.85 16.45 -1.14
C GLY A 56 8.64 15.00 -0.73
N ASP A 57 7.89 14.75 0.38
CA ASP A 57 7.56 13.42 0.89
C ASP A 57 6.76 12.58 -0.12
N LEU A 58 5.79 13.20 -0.82
CA LEU A 58 5.02 12.52 -1.86
C LEU A 58 5.95 12.07 -3.01
N LYS A 59 6.84 12.96 -3.43
CA LYS A 59 7.80 12.63 -4.50
C LYS A 59 8.79 11.55 -4.07
N ALA A 60 9.26 11.59 -2.83
CA ALA A 60 10.12 10.55 -2.27
C ALA A 60 9.41 9.19 -2.27
N TRP A 61 8.13 9.14 -1.88
CA TRP A 61 7.31 7.94 -1.94
C TRP A 61 7.13 7.45 -3.39
N GLN A 62 6.70 8.30 -4.31
CA GLN A 62 6.51 7.96 -5.72
C GLN A 62 7.76 7.40 -6.39
N THR A 63 8.94 7.90 -6.01
CA THR A 63 10.22 7.50 -6.61
C THR A 63 10.97 6.41 -5.84
N GLY A 64 10.39 5.87 -4.75
CA GLY A 64 11.02 4.85 -3.93
C GLY A 64 12.31 5.32 -3.27
N ARG A 65 12.24 6.47 -2.56
CA ARG A 65 13.35 7.11 -1.85
C ARG A 65 12.95 7.57 -0.45
N THR A 66 12.15 6.73 0.22
CA THR A 66 11.62 7.04 1.57
C THR A 66 12.58 6.70 2.70
N GLY A 67 13.63 5.93 2.43
CA GLY A 67 14.51 5.36 3.45
C GLY A 67 13.92 4.13 4.15
N TYR A 68 12.81 3.59 3.64
CA TYR A 68 12.20 2.33 4.09
C TYR A 68 12.29 1.29 2.96
N PRO A 69 13.26 0.34 3.03
CA PRO A 69 13.62 -0.52 1.90
C PRO A 69 12.43 -1.26 1.26
N ILE A 70 11.51 -1.80 2.07
CA ILE A 70 10.34 -2.53 1.54
C ILE A 70 9.35 -1.60 0.83
N VAL A 71 9.20 -0.35 1.28
CA VAL A 71 8.38 0.67 0.63
C VAL A 71 9.01 1.10 -0.68
N ASP A 72 10.32 1.37 -0.65
CA ASP A 72 11.07 1.82 -1.82
C ASP A 72 11.14 0.74 -2.89
N ALA A 73 11.34 -0.52 -2.50
CA ALA A 73 11.29 -1.67 -3.41
C ALA A 73 9.91 -1.77 -4.09
N GLY A 74 8.83 -1.61 -3.33
CA GLY A 74 7.48 -1.62 -3.89
C GLY A 74 7.24 -0.54 -4.92
N MET A 75 7.61 0.70 -4.61
CA MET A 75 7.40 1.83 -5.52
C MET A 75 8.28 1.76 -6.76
N ARG A 76 9.52 1.26 -6.64
CA ARG A 76 10.40 1.04 -7.80
C ARG A 76 9.92 -0.12 -8.66
N GLN A 77 9.44 -1.22 -8.07
CA GLN A 77 8.81 -2.31 -8.82
C GLN A 77 7.61 -1.80 -9.60
N LEU A 78 6.74 -1.02 -8.97
CA LEU A 78 5.58 -0.43 -9.61
C LEU A 78 5.99 0.36 -10.86
N TRP A 79 6.97 1.27 -10.73
CA TRP A 79 7.43 2.09 -11.83
C TRP A 79 8.07 1.28 -12.97
N GLN A 80 8.81 0.22 -12.65
CA GLN A 80 9.52 -0.60 -13.63
C GLN A 80 8.61 -1.59 -14.34
N MET A 81 7.62 -2.15 -13.63
CA MET A 81 6.85 -3.30 -14.10
C MET A 81 5.36 -3.01 -14.31
N GLY A 82 4.85 -1.88 -13.81
CA GLY A 82 3.41 -1.60 -13.77
C GLY A 82 2.63 -2.55 -12.87
N TRP A 83 3.30 -3.31 -12.01
CA TRP A 83 2.67 -4.31 -11.15
C TRP A 83 3.37 -4.39 -9.79
N MET A 84 2.59 -4.76 -8.78
CA MET A 84 3.08 -4.93 -7.41
C MET A 84 2.24 -6.01 -6.70
N HIS A 85 2.90 -6.89 -5.93
CA HIS A 85 2.21 -7.89 -5.14
C HIS A 85 1.25 -7.24 -4.12
N ASN A 86 0.05 -7.80 -3.92
CA ASN A 86 -0.98 -7.25 -3.03
C ASN A 86 -0.45 -6.85 -1.64
N ARG A 87 0.35 -7.69 -1.00
CA ARG A 87 0.94 -7.36 0.31
C ARG A 87 1.78 -6.09 0.28
N VAL A 88 2.56 -5.90 -0.78
CA VAL A 88 3.40 -4.71 -0.94
C VAL A 88 2.53 -3.48 -1.19
N ARG A 89 1.46 -3.59 -2.01
CA ARG A 89 0.47 -2.50 -2.19
C ARG A 89 -0.08 -2.01 -0.86
N MET A 90 -0.45 -2.93 0.04
CA MET A 90 -0.93 -2.58 1.38
C MET A 90 0.13 -1.86 2.22
N VAL A 91 1.40 -2.27 2.13
CA VAL A 91 2.50 -1.64 2.89
C VAL A 91 2.77 -0.23 2.40
N VAL A 92 2.93 -0.03 1.09
CA VAL A 92 3.23 1.29 0.51
C VAL A 92 2.05 2.25 0.64
N ALA A 93 0.81 1.76 0.52
CA ALA A 93 -0.39 2.57 0.73
C ALA A 93 -0.53 2.97 2.21
N SER A 94 -0.34 2.04 3.15
CA SER A 94 -0.32 2.34 4.58
C SER A 94 0.77 3.35 4.94
N PHE A 95 1.91 3.29 4.29
CA PHE A 95 2.98 4.26 4.51
C PHE A 95 2.55 5.66 4.08
N LEU A 96 2.01 5.83 2.88
CA LEU A 96 1.51 7.11 2.41
C LEU A 96 0.48 7.72 3.36
N VAL A 97 -0.59 6.98 3.68
CA VAL A 97 -1.73 7.54 4.41
C VAL A 97 -1.47 7.67 5.91
N LYS A 98 -0.55 6.92 6.48
CA LYS A 98 -0.35 6.86 7.94
C LYS A 98 1.00 7.39 8.37
N HIS A 99 2.11 7.02 7.72
CA HIS A 99 3.41 7.57 8.05
C HIS A 99 3.56 9.00 7.53
N LEU A 100 3.18 9.24 6.28
CA LEU A 100 3.24 10.58 5.71
C LEU A 100 2.00 11.41 6.05
N LEU A 101 0.89 10.78 6.44
CA LEU A 101 -0.41 11.40 6.69
C LEU A 101 -0.88 12.23 5.48
N LEU A 102 -0.66 11.70 4.27
CA LEU A 102 -1.10 12.29 3.01
C LEU A 102 -2.43 11.69 2.57
N ASP A 103 -3.22 12.48 1.84
CA ASP A 103 -4.53 12.05 1.37
C ASP A 103 -4.41 10.79 0.49
N TRP A 104 -5.24 9.81 0.75
CA TRP A 104 -5.26 8.53 0.05
C TRP A 104 -5.51 8.69 -1.46
N ARG A 105 -6.22 9.75 -1.88
CA ARG A 105 -6.51 10.05 -3.29
C ARG A 105 -5.25 10.31 -4.10
N LEU A 106 -4.22 10.89 -3.49
CA LEU A 106 -2.91 11.09 -4.15
C LEU A 106 -2.24 9.75 -4.50
N GLY A 107 -2.39 8.76 -3.64
CA GLY A 107 -1.87 7.42 -3.89
C GLY A 107 -2.76 6.63 -4.85
N GLU A 108 -4.08 6.77 -4.74
CA GLU A 108 -5.04 6.16 -5.65
C GLU A 108 -4.78 6.61 -7.09
N GLN A 109 -4.65 7.90 -7.31
CA GLN A 109 -4.34 8.45 -8.62
C GLN A 109 -2.98 7.97 -9.15
N TRP A 110 -1.95 7.93 -8.30
CA TRP A 110 -0.65 7.40 -8.69
C TRP A 110 -0.73 5.93 -9.12
N PHE A 111 -1.50 5.12 -8.40
CA PHE A 111 -1.73 3.72 -8.77
C PHE A 111 -2.54 3.59 -10.06
N TRP A 112 -3.54 4.45 -10.26
CA TRP A 112 -4.31 4.51 -11.49
C TRP A 112 -3.40 4.76 -12.72
N ASP A 113 -2.47 5.67 -12.59
CA ASP A 113 -1.56 6.07 -13.69
C ASP A 113 -0.44 5.04 -13.95
N THR A 114 -0.09 4.22 -12.96
CA THR A 114 1.12 3.38 -13.03
C THR A 114 0.85 1.88 -13.05
N LEU A 115 -0.28 1.40 -12.53
CA LEU A 115 -0.64 -0.01 -12.55
C LEU A 115 -1.27 -0.43 -13.87
N VAL A 116 -0.78 -1.52 -14.46
CA VAL A 116 -1.38 -2.13 -15.67
C VAL A 116 -2.70 -2.84 -15.37
N ASP A 117 -2.97 -3.15 -14.10
CA ASP A 117 -4.20 -3.79 -13.61
C ASP A 117 -5.07 -2.82 -12.79
N ALA A 118 -4.91 -1.51 -13.00
CA ALA A 118 -5.77 -0.51 -12.38
C ALA A 118 -7.24 -0.76 -12.75
N ASP A 119 -8.11 -0.70 -11.75
CA ASP A 119 -9.52 -0.99 -11.88
C ASP A 119 -10.36 0.07 -11.14
N PRO A 120 -11.41 0.62 -11.75
CA PRO A 120 -12.14 1.76 -11.20
C PRO A 120 -12.91 1.45 -9.91
N ALA A 121 -13.15 0.19 -9.60
CA ALA A 121 -13.79 -0.25 -8.37
C ALA A 121 -12.74 -0.70 -7.32
N ASN A 122 -11.80 -1.56 -7.75
CA ASN A 122 -10.86 -2.17 -6.81
C ASN A 122 -9.81 -1.20 -6.31
N ASN A 123 -9.31 -0.28 -7.16
CA ASN A 123 -8.28 0.67 -6.75
C ASN A 123 -8.79 1.59 -5.63
N PRO A 124 -9.86 2.40 -5.82
CA PRO A 124 -10.34 3.29 -4.76
C PRO A 124 -10.86 2.55 -3.53
N ALA A 125 -11.57 1.41 -3.69
CA ALA A 125 -12.04 0.63 -2.55
C ALA A 125 -10.88 0.12 -1.68
N SER A 126 -9.80 -0.36 -2.30
CA SER A 126 -8.61 -0.84 -1.59
C SER A 126 -7.85 0.30 -0.91
N TRP A 127 -7.74 1.47 -1.54
CA TRP A 127 -7.14 2.65 -0.93
C TRP A 127 -7.94 3.13 0.27
N GLN A 128 -9.26 3.18 0.17
CA GLN A 128 -10.14 3.54 1.29
C GLN A 128 -10.08 2.50 2.41
N TRP A 129 -9.96 1.21 2.08
CA TRP A 129 -9.77 0.17 3.09
C TRP A 129 -8.48 0.41 3.88
N VAL A 130 -7.36 0.67 3.19
CA VAL A 130 -6.08 1.00 3.85
C VAL A 130 -6.19 2.29 4.66
N ALA A 131 -6.85 3.33 4.13
CA ALA A 131 -7.05 4.60 4.82
C ALA A 131 -7.91 4.45 6.09
N GLY A 132 -8.81 3.47 6.11
CA GLY A 132 -9.73 3.22 7.23
C GLY A 132 -11.13 3.82 7.01
N CYS A 133 -11.37 4.46 5.86
CA CYS A 133 -12.66 5.07 5.51
C CYS A 133 -13.53 4.21 4.60
N GLY A 134 -13.07 3.03 4.17
CA GLY A 134 -13.79 2.13 3.27
C GLY A 134 -14.93 1.36 3.93
N ALA A 135 -15.76 0.71 3.12
CA ALA A 135 -16.95 -0.03 3.55
C ALA A 135 -16.65 -1.18 4.52
N ASP A 136 -15.55 -1.89 4.32
CA ASP A 136 -15.10 -3.00 5.17
C ASP A 136 -13.76 -2.67 5.86
N ALA A 137 -13.56 -1.41 6.19
CA ALA A 137 -12.38 -1.01 6.94
C ALA A 137 -12.41 -1.62 8.34
N ALA A 138 -11.28 -2.18 8.78
CA ALA A 138 -11.16 -2.82 10.08
C ALA A 138 -11.64 -1.89 11.21
N PRO A 139 -12.20 -2.41 12.32
CA PRO A 139 -12.76 -1.62 13.40
C PRO A 139 -11.71 -0.75 14.13
N TYR A 140 -10.43 -0.96 13.85
CA TYR A 140 -9.32 -0.20 14.40
C TYR A 140 -8.34 0.22 13.32
N PHE A 141 -7.80 1.42 13.50
CA PHE A 141 -6.86 2.04 12.60
C PHE A 141 -5.48 1.36 12.71
N ARG A 142 -5.17 0.50 11.75
CA ARG A 142 -3.93 -0.28 11.76
C ARG A 142 -2.80 0.47 11.07
N VAL A 143 -1.72 0.75 11.79
CA VAL A 143 -0.48 1.30 11.23
C VAL A 143 0.53 0.17 11.07
N PHE A 144 0.92 -0.16 9.85
CA PHE A 144 1.95 -1.17 9.61
C PHE A 144 3.33 -0.62 9.99
N ASN A 145 4.17 -1.46 10.58
CA ASN A 145 5.58 -1.16 10.72
C ASN A 145 6.31 -1.73 9.49
N PRO A 146 6.90 -0.89 8.60
CA PRO A 146 7.53 -1.38 7.38
C PRO A 146 8.67 -2.37 7.63
N ALA A 147 9.46 -2.17 8.70
CA ALA A 147 10.55 -3.09 9.06
C ALA A 147 10.02 -4.48 9.43
N LEU A 148 8.99 -4.55 10.29
CA LEU A 148 8.36 -5.83 10.65
C LEU A 148 7.64 -6.48 9.45
N GLN A 149 7.14 -5.69 8.49
CA GLN A 149 6.58 -6.26 7.27
C GLN A 149 7.67 -6.85 6.37
N ALA A 150 8.84 -6.20 6.26
CA ALA A 150 9.98 -6.74 5.54
C ALA A 150 10.49 -8.03 6.19
N GLU A 151 10.69 -8.03 7.50
CA GLU A 151 11.13 -9.22 8.25
C GLU A 151 10.19 -10.42 8.03
N LYS A 152 8.88 -10.18 8.02
CA LYS A 152 7.87 -11.23 7.86
C LYS A 152 7.74 -11.76 6.44
N PHE A 153 7.79 -10.89 5.43
CA PHE A 153 7.42 -11.23 4.04
C PHE A 153 8.61 -11.28 3.08
N ASP A 154 9.75 -10.73 3.48
CA ASP A 154 11.02 -10.78 2.76
C ASP A 154 12.19 -11.08 3.73
N PRO A 155 12.11 -12.19 4.52
CA PRO A 155 13.07 -12.47 5.59
C PRO A 155 14.52 -12.64 5.10
N LYS A 156 14.69 -12.95 3.82
CA LYS A 156 16.02 -13.06 3.18
C LYS A 156 16.45 -11.76 2.50
N GLY A 157 15.56 -10.78 2.38
CA GLY A 157 15.82 -9.54 1.66
C GLY A 157 15.93 -9.68 0.15
N ASP A 158 15.45 -10.80 -0.43
CA ASP A 158 15.55 -11.06 -1.87
C ASP A 158 14.77 -10.05 -2.69
N TYR A 159 13.56 -9.73 -2.23
CA TYR A 159 12.72 -8.73 -2.88
C TYR A 159 13.33 -7.33 -2.80
N VAL A 160 13.77 -6.93 -1.62
CA VAL A 160 14.43 -5.63 -1.43
C VAL A 160 15.68 -5.53 -2.31
N ARG A 161 16.55 -6.53 -2.32
CA ARG A 161 17.76 -6.52 -3.17
C ARG A 161 17.48 -6.42 -4.66
N ALA A 162 16.36 -7.01 -5.11
CA ALA A 162 15.99 -6.96 -6.53
C ALA A 162 15.67 -5.54 -7.01
N PHE A 163 15.05 -4.70 -6.17
CA PHE A 163 14.59 -3.36 -6.56
C PHE A 163 15.34 -2.20 -5.89
N VAL A 164 16.08 -2.49 -4.81
CA VAL A 164 16.86 -1.51 -4.02
C VAL A 164 18.23 -2.14 -3.69
N PRO A 165 19.06 -2.44 -4.70
CA PRO A 165 20.34 -3.12 -4.45
C PRO A 165 21.28 -2.31 -3.55
N GLU A 166 21.19 -0.99 -3.56
CA GLU A 166 22.00 -0.11 -2.69
C GLU A 166 21.64 -0.24 -1.20
N ALA A 167 20.45 -0.70 -0.83
CA ALA A 167 20.10 -0.95 0.56
C ALA A 167 20.85 -2.16 1.17
N ALA A 168 21.27 -3.09 0.32
CA ALA A 168 22.07 -4.25 0.74
C ALA A 168 23.56 -3.92 0.92
N ASN A 169 24.04 -2.86 0.25
CA ASN A 169 25.45 -2.46 0.19
C ASN A 169 25.76 -1.25 1.07
N ALA A 170 25.02 -1.05 2.16
CA ALA A 170 25.17 0.09 3.07
C ALA A 170 26.57 0.23 3.76
N GLY A 171 27.55 -0.53 3.33
CA GLY A 171 28.96 -0.46 3.77
C GLY A 171 29.96 -0.32 2.62
N ASP A 172 29.53 -0.15 1.37
CA ASP A 172 30.46 -0.04 0.25
C ASP A 172 31.03 1.38 0.14
N LEU A 173 32.35 1.49 0.16
CA LEU A 173 33.13 2.75 0.19
C LEU A 173 32.86 3.66 -1.02
N PHE A 174 32.24 3.12 -2.10
CA PHE A 174 31.91 3.81 -3.35
C PHE A 174 30.44 3.68 -3.75
N GLY A 175 29.61 3.00 -2.93
CA GLY A 175 28.19 2.84 -3.15
C GLY A 175 27.42 4.13 -2.83
N LYS A 176 26.38 4.45 -3.61
CA LYS A 176 25.41 5.48 -3.22
C LYS A 176 24.79 5.05 -1.90
N SER A 177 25.00 5.81 -0.84
CA SER A 177 24.40 5.52 0.46
C SER A 177 22.88 5.49 0.30
N TYR A 178 22.26 4.45 0.85
CA TYR A 178 20.82 4.38 0.91
C TYR A 178 20.29 5.54 1.78
N PRO A 179 19.20 6.24 1.38
CA PRO A 179 18.73 7.43 2.08
C PRO A 179 18.26 7.09 3.50
N GLU A 180 18.45 8.04 4.42
CA GLU A 180 17.85 7.98 5.74
C GLU A 180 16.32 8.03 5.66
N PRO A 181 15.60 7.42 6.63
CA PRO A 181 14.16 7.48 6.70
C PRO A 181 13.64 8.92 6.74
N ILE A 182 12.75 9.29 5.80
CA ILE A 182 12.16 10.63 5.72
C ILE A 182 11.22 10.96 6.89
N VAL A 183 10.77 9.95 7.63
CA VAL A 183 9.97 10.08 8.86
C VAL A 183 10.38 9.00 9.85
N ASP A 184 10.40 9.31 11.13
CA ASP A 184 10.53 8.33 12.20
C ASP A 184 9.23 7.52 12.35
N HIS A 185 9.32 6.20 12.41
CA HIS A 185 8.15 5.31 12.50
C HIS A 185 7.30 5.56 13.73
N ARG A 186 7.92 5.74 14.90
CA ARG A 186 7.21 5.90 16.17
C ARG A 186 6.46 7.23 16.19
N ALA A 187 7.13 8.31 15.86
CA ALA A 187 6.52 9.65 15.79
C ALA A 187 5.40 9.70 14.74
N ALA A 188 5.62 9.09 13.57
CA ALA A 188 4.61 9.01 12.53
C ALA A 188 3.38 8.21 12.96
N ARG A 189 3.59 7.08 13.66
CA ARG A 189 2.50 6.26 14.20
C ARG A 189 1.69 7.01 15.25
N GLU A 190 2.35 7.68 16.17
CA GLU A 190 1.69 8.49 17.22
C GLU A 190 0.84 9.61 16.59
N ARG A 191 1.40 10.33 15.61
CA ARG A 191 0.69 11.35 14.82
C ARG A 191 -0.54 10.80 14.12
N ALA A 192 -0.42 9.66 13.43
CA ALA A 192 -1.53 9.03 12.72
C ALA A 192 -2.66 8.61 13.68
N LEU A 193 -2.31 8.03 14.83
CA LEU A 193 -3.28 7.63 15.85
C LEU A 193 -3.99 8.83 16.48
N ALA A 194 -3.27 9.93 16.75
CA ALA A 194 -3.85 11.17 17.24
C ALA A 194 -4.83 11.78 16.22
N ALA A 195 -4.44 11.84 14.94
CA ALA A 195 -5.32 12.29 13.86
C ALA A 195 -6.59 11.43 13.73
N PHE A 196 -6.47 10.11 13.86
CA PHE A 196 -7.63 9.21 13.86
C PHE A 196 -8.51 9.37 15.11
N ALA A 197 -7.91 9.59 16.28
CA ALA A 197 -8.66 9.80 17.53
C ALA A 197 -9.51 11.07 17.48
N SER A 198 -9.04 12.12 16.80
CA SER A 198 -9.81 13.38 16.62
C SER A 198 -11.10 13.21 15.81
N LEU A 199 -11.26 12.10 15.07
CA LEU A 199 -12.51 11.78 14.36
C LEU A 199 -13.61 11.23 15.28
N LYS A 200 -13.29 10.86 16.52
CA LYS A 200 -14.24 10.28 17.47
C LYS A 200 -14.97 11.31 18.33
N SER A 201 -14.49 12.55 18.31
CA SER A 201 -15.12 13.71 18.96
C SER A 201 -16.02 14.41 17.94
#